data_cfd52202df782acc1bf9f24de914c04e
#
_entry.id   cfd52202df782acc1bf9f24de914c04e
#
_cell.length_a   1.000
_cell.length_b   1.000
_cell.length_c   1.000
_cell.angle_alpha   90.00
_cell.angle_beta   90.00
_cell.angle_gamma   90.00
#
_symmetry.space_group_name_H-M   'P 1'
#
loop_
_entity.id
_entity.type
_entity.pdbx_description
1 polymer ?
#
loop_
_entity_poly.entity_id
_entity_poly.type
_entity_poly.pdbx_seq_one_letter_code
_entity_poly.pdbx_strand_id
1 'polypeptide(L)'
;GAPFTWRSESDEPSPARLHAVNDRLSADTALKRVRNGEFLLYSGDFHNAKQLLGALGRRLERASNARTPLEAFRAERRARQLEHETLSRIVVSLDRDYRLTLTRAPDVALACRQVWGEPETEFTVVPLKQLLGMLGAAEWRRKGLAVPGLTGLIHPHYGVYLPTRTDYIELLLWLPELKGQRVFDVGTGTGVLSFLLLQRGASSVQATDCDARAVACARENAERLGLRKSFQVGEADLFPEGKADLVVCNPPWIPEPPKNRVDRAVFDQDSQLLKRFLEGLPAALAPGGEGLLILSDLAVLLGLRPQGWLQEQFTRCGLTVKWSKSTAARHSKAKDTSDPLHMARSRETTTLYCLTPVAA
;
A
#
# COMPACT_ATOMS: atom_id res chain seq x y z
N GLY A 1 27.92 -10.63 21.48
CA GLY A 1 27.71 -10.60 20.04
C GLY A 1 28.05 -9.22 19.52
N ALA A 2 28.56 -9.10 18.31
CA ALA A 2 28.80 -7.80 17.70
C ALA A 2 27.47 -7.01 17.61
N PRO A 3 27.44 -5.71 17.87
CA PRO A 3 26.25 -4.92 17.71
C PRO A 3 25.80 -4.94 16.24
N PHE A 4 24.54 -5.24 16.01
CA PHE A 4 23.93 -5.21 14.69
C PHE A 4 22.76 -4.23 14.66
N THR A 5 22.51 -3.64 13.51
CA THR A 5 21.28 -2.87 13.31
C THR A 5 20.15 -3.82 12.95
N TRP A 6 19.04 -3.76 13.70
CA TRP A 6 17.80 -4.47 13.37
C TRP A 6 16.94 -3.65 12.41
N ARG A 7 16.58 -4.21 11.27
CA ARG A 7 15.72 -3.57 10.26
C ARG A 7 14.49 -4.43 10.02
N SER A 8 13.37 -4.08 10.67
CA SER A 8 12.07 -4.70 10.45
C SER A 8 11.02 -3.64 10.12
N GLU A 9 10.13 -3.94 9.19
CA GLU A 9 8.95 -3.11 8.86
C GLU A 9 7.76 -3.42 9.79
N SER A 10 7.86 -4.46 10.61
CA SER A 10 6.94 -4.73 11.72
C SER A 10 7.41 -4.00 12.97
N ASP A 11 6.47 -3.68 13.84
CA ASP A 11 6.77 -3.07 15.16
C ASP A 11 7.43 -4.07 16.14
N GLU A 12 7.94 -5.22 15.64
CA GLU A 12 8.66 -6.20 16.45
C GLU A 12 9.99 -5.62 16.93
N PRO A 13 10.26 -5.67 18.26
CA PRO A 13 11.52 -5.20 18.80
C PRO A 13 12.70 -6.04 18.28
N SER A 14 13.90 -5.47 18.35
CA SER A 14 15.12 -6.20 18.01
C SER A 14 15.20 -7.49 18.84
N PRO A 15 15.46 -8.64 18.19
CA PRO A 15 15.55 -9.91 18.92
C PRO A 15 16.71 -9.92 19.92
N ALA A 16 16.43 -10.31 21.16
CA ALA A 16 17.46 -10.41 22.20
C ALA A 16 18.51 -11.51 21.88
N ARG A 17 18.12 -12.50 21.09
CA ARG A 17 18.99 -13.62 20.69
C ARG A 17 18.69 -14.08 19.28
N LEU A 18 19.76 -14.32 18.51
CA LEU A 18 19.73 -14.93 17.19
C LEU A 18 20.28 -16.37 17.28
N HIS A 19 19.57 -17.31 16.68
CA HIS A 19 19.98 -18.72 16.65
C HIS A 19 20.51 -19.06 15.25
N ALA A 20 21.81 -19.30 15.14
CA ALA A 20 22.43 -19.67 13.87
C ALA A 20 21.88 -21.00 13.36
N VAL A 21 21.52 -21.03 12.08
CA VAL A 21 21.02 -22.21 11.36
C VAL A 21 21.57 -22.22 9.93
N ASN A 22 21.53 -23.37 9.28
CA ASN A 22 22.04 -23.54 7.92
C ASN A 22 21.16 -24.49 7.09
N ASP A 23 21.66 -24.95 5.96
CA ASP A 23 20.95 -25.82 4.99
C ASP A 23 20.50 -27.18 5.55
N ARG A 24 20.98 -27.59 6.72
CA ARG A 24 20.55 -28.82 7.41
C ARG A 24 19.23 -28.67 8.16
N LEU A 25 18.73 -27.45 8.31
CA LEU A 25 17.49 -27.18 9.04
C LEU A 25 16.28 -27.63 8.22
N SER A 26 15.53 -28.62 8.73
CA SER A 26 14.27 -29.01 8.13
C SER A 26 13.17 -27.98 8.36
N ALA A 27 12.19 -27.88 7.44
CA ALA A 27 11.08 -26.95 7.60
C ALA A 27 10.21 -27.26 8.83
N ASP A 28 10.08 -28.52 9.24
CA ASP A 28 9.31 -28.90 10.43
C ASP A 28 10.00 -28.45 11.70
N THR A 29 11.32 -28.64 11.77
CA THR A 29 12.13 -28.14 12.90
C THR A 29 12.12 -26.62 12.95
N ALA A 30 12.26 -25.94 11.80
CA ALA A 30 12.19 -24.49 11.70
C ALA A 30 10.84 -23.98 12.22
N LEU A 31 9.72 -24.57 11.76
CA LEU A 31 8.38 -24.18 12.18
C LEU A 31 8.17 -24.31 13.69
N LYS A 32 8.63 -25.42 14.28
CA LYS A 32 8.57 -25.62 15.74
C LYS A 32 9.35 -24.53 16.50
N ARG A 33 10.56 -24.20 16.03
CA ARG A 33 11.43 -23.22 16.67
C ARG A 33 10.88 -21.79 16.59
N VAL A 34 10.40 -21.37 15.40
CA VAL A 34 9.81 -20.04 15.23
C VAL A 34 8.50 -19.88 16.00
N ARG A 35 7.70 -20.95 16.13
CA ARG A 35 6.50 -20.95 16.99
C ARG A 35 6.84 -20.81 18.49
N ASN A 36 8.01 -21.26 18.90
CA ASN A 36 8.53 -21.04 20.26
C ASN A 36 9.15 -19.65 20.44
N GLY A 37 9.07 -18.77 19.45
CA GLY A 37 9.57 -17.39 19.55
C GLY A 37 11.02 -17.19 19.12
N GLU A 38 11.69 -18.21 18.57
CA GLU A 38 13.09 -18.11 18.17
C GLU A 38 13.23 -17.35 16.85
N PHE A 39 14.26 -16.47 16.77
CA PHE A 39 14.74 -15.87 15.53
C PHE A 39 15.89 -16.71 14.99
N LEU A 40 15.73 -17.20 13.76
CA LEU A 40 16.68 -18.11 13.11
C LEU A 40 17.54 -17.34 12.12
N LEU A 41 18.81 -17.08 12.50
CA LEU A 41 19.80 -16.45 11.61
C LEU A 41 20.32 -17.51 10.63
N TYR A 42 19.88 -17.39 9.39
CA TYR A 42 20.24 -18.34 8.34
C TYR A 42 21.60 -18.00 7.72
N SER A 43 22.49 -19.00 7.61
CA SER A 43 23.87 -18.88 7.14
C SER A 43 24.23 -19.98 6.11
N GLY A 44 23.31 -20.31 5.21
CA GLY A 44 23.54 -21.30 4.16
C GLY A 44 23.43 -20.71 2.76
N ASP A 45 22.85 -21.48 1.89
CA ASP A 45 22.59 -21.09 0.50
C ASP A 45 21.30 -20.26 0.36
N PHE A 46 21.35 -19.22 -0.46
CA PHE A 46 20.22 -18.31 -0.66
C PHE A 46 18.98 -19.00 -1.25
N HIS A 47 19.16 -19.91 -2.19
CA HIS A 47 18.03 -20.64 -2.80
C HIS A 47 17.38 -21.60 -1.80
N ASN A 48 18.19 -22.24 -0.95
CA ASN A 48 17.70 -23.10 0.13
C ASN A 48 16.93 -22.28 1.18
N ALA A 49 17.42 -21.08 1.53
CA ALA A 49 16.70 -20.15 2.41
C ALA A 49 15.32 -19.78 1.84
N LYS A 50 15.22 -19.47 0.55
CA LYS A 50 13.94 -19.21 -0.13
C LYS A 50 13.02 -20.44 -0.14
N GLN A 51 13.58 -21.64 -0.39
CA GLN A 51 12.80 -22.88 -0.34
C GLN A 51 12.27 -23.15 1.06
N LEU A 52 13.06 -22.88 2.11
CA LEU A 52 12.63 -22.97 3.50
C LEU A 52 11.45 -22.04 3.78
N LEU A 53 11.52 -20.75 3.39
CA LEU A 53 10.40 -19.83 3.51
C LEU A 53 9.13 -20.32 2.82
N GLY A 54 9.25 -20.81 1.58
CA GLY A 54 8.13 -21.38 0.83
C GLY A 54 7.55 -22.62 1.50
N ALA A 55 8.41 -23.49 2.06
CA ALA A 55 7.98 -24.68 2.77
C ALA A 55 7.28 -24.36 4.09
N LEU A 56 7.73 -23.34 4.81
CA LEU A 56 7.05 -22.83 6.02
C LEU A 56 5.68 -22.24 5.68
N GLY A 57 5.59 -21.41 4.63
CA GLY A 57 4.32 -20.83 4.20
C GLY A 57 3.26 -21.89 3.84
N ARG A 58 3.66 -22.98 3.15
CA ARG A 58 2.76 -24.09 2.83
C ARG A 58 2.27 -24.88 4.05
N ARG A 59 3.02 -24.90 5.15
CA ARG A 59 2.67 -25.59 6.39
C ARG A 59 1.74 -24.79 7.30
N LEU A 60 1.54 -23.50 6.99
CA LEU A 60 0.61 -22.67 7.73
C LEU A 60 -0.80 -22.94 7.20
N GLU A 61 -1.65 -23.50 8.04
CA GLU A 61 -3.04 -23.82 7.67
C GLU A 61 -3.81 -22.54 7.31
N ARG A 62 -4.49 -22.59 6.17
CA ARG A 62 -5.39 -21.53 5.70
C ARG A 62 -6.85 -22.00 5.66
N ALA A 63 -7.15 -23.14 6.24
CA ALA A 63 -8.51 -23.65 6.26
C ALA A 63 -9.42 -22.70 7.04
N SER A 64 -10.50 -22.26 6.40
CA SER A 64 -11.53 -21.45 7.02
C SER A 64 -12.89 -22.12 6.83
N ASN A 65 -13.56 -22.42 7.93
CA ASN A 65 -14.97 -22.84 7.96
C ASN A 65 -15.92 -21.63 8.02
N ALA A 66 -15.50 -20.50 7.45
CA ALA A 66 -16.26 -19.28 7.46
C ALA A 66 -17.61 -19.45 6.75
N ARG A 67 -18.69 -19.00 7.39
CA ARG A 67 -20.06 -19.04 6.88
C ARG A 67 -20.51 -17.69 6.32
N THR A 68 -19.80 -16.60 6.70
CA THR A 68 -20.11 -15.25 6.27
C THR A 68 -18.87 -14.58 5.66
N PRO A 69 -19.06 -13.57 4.78
CA PRO A 69 -17.94 -12.79 4.24
C PRO A 69 -17.07 -12.14 5.33
N LEU A 70 -17.67 -11.70 6.43
CA LEU A 70 -16.97 -11.11 7.57
C LEU A 70 -16.07 -12.13 8.28
N GLU A 71 -16.59 -13.34 8.51
CA GLU A 71 -15.80 -14.42 9.10
C GLU A 71 -14.63 -14.82 8.20
N ALA A 72 -14.87 -14.95 6.89
CA ALA A 72 -13.85 -15.25 5.90
C ALA A 72 -12.75 -14.17 5.89
N PHE A 73 -13.14 -12.91 5.90
CA PHE A 73 -12.20 -11.78 5.96
C PHE A 73 -11.34 -11.81 7.24
N ARG A 74 -11.96 -12.01 8.40
CA ARG A 74 -11.24 -12.09 9.67
C ARG A 74 -10.31 -13.30 9.74
N ALA A 75 -10.73 -14.44 9.21
CA ALA A 75 -9.90 -15.64 9.12
C ALA A 75 -8.68 -15.40 8.21
N GLU A 76 -8.88 -14.82 7.03
CA GLU A 76 -7.81 -14.47 6.10
C GLU A 76 -6.81 -13.48 6.72
N ARG A 77 -7.28 -12.45 7.44
CA ARG A 77 -6.41 -11.52 8.16
C ARG A 77 -5.58 -12.20 9.25
N ARG A 78 -6.18 -13.09 10.02
CA ARG A 78 -5.43 -13.87 11.05
C ARG A 78 -4.39 -14.77 10.41
N ALA A 79 -4.76 -15.47 9.33
CA ALA A 79 -3.83 -16.35 8.61
C ALA A 79 -2.62 -15.58 8.05
N ARG A 80 -2.84 -14.42 7.43
CA ARG A 80 -1.76 -13.56 6.94
C ARG A 80 -0.88 -13.01 8.05
N GLN A 81 -1.47 -12.66 9.18
CA GLN A 81 -0.69 -12.21 10.34
C GLN A 81 0.21 -13.32 10.85
N LEU A 82 -0.34 -14.51 11.07
CA LEU A 82 0.43 -15.69 11.51
C LEU A 82 1.54 -16.04 10.51
N GLU A 83 1.25 -15.95 9.21
CA GLU A 83 2.26 -16.15 8.17
C GLU A 83 3.37 -15.09 8.26
N HIS A 84 3.00 -13.82 8.42
CA HIS A 84 3.96 -12.73 8.57
C HIS A 84 4.85 -12.95 9.80
N GLU A 85 4.28 -13.15 10.98
CA GLU A 85 4.98 -13.37 12.24
C GLU A 85 5.91 -14.61 12.17
N THR A 86 5.44 -15.69 11.53
CA THR A 86 6.25 -16.90 11.37
C THR A 86 7.43 -16.70 10.44
N LEU A 87 7.18 -16.12 9.25
CA LEU A 87 8.22 -15.99 8.23
C LEU A 87 9.21 -14.86 8.54
N SER A 88 8.81 -13.84 9.30
CA SER A 88 9.70 -12.75 9.74
C SER A 88 10.78 -13.22 10.72
N ARG A 89 10.63 -14.38 11.33
CA ARG A 89 11.63 -14.97 12.23
C ARG A 89 12.76 -15.73 11.54
N ILE A 90 12.67 -15.91 10.21
CA ILE A 90 13.81 -16.34 9.39
C ILE A 90 14.55 -15.08 8.96
N VAL A 91 15.71 -14.84 9.54
CA VAL A 91 16.48 -13.62 9.34
C VAL A 91 17.83 -13.90 8.71
N VAL A 92 18.37 -12.91 8.05
CA VAL A 92 19.68 -12.94 7.39
C VAL A 92 20.50 -11.73 7.79
N SER A 93 21.83 -11.84 7.67
CA SER A 93 22.74 -10.73 7.93
C SER A 93 23.29 -10.16 6.62
N LEU A 94 23.45 -8.85 6.63
CA LEU A 94 24.12 -8.07 5.61
C LEU A 94 25.39 -7.45 6.23
N ASP A 95 26.46 -7.40 5.47
CA ASP A 95 27.68 -6.70 5.88
C ASP A 95 27.55 -5.18 5.76
N ARG A 96 28.63 -4.45 6.08
CA ARG A 96 28.70 -2.98 5.99
C ARG A 96 28.47 -2.38 4.60
N ASP A 97 28.53 -3.20 3.53
CA ASP A 97 28.25 -2.79 2.15
C ASP A 97 26.86 -3.24 1.68
N TYR A 98 26.03 -3.77 2.61
CA TYR A 98 24.77 -4.45 2.33
C TYR A 98 24.91 -5.68 1.44
N ARG A 99 26.04 -6.38 1.52
CA ARG A 99 26.18 -7.68 0.86
C ARG A 99 25.57 -8.76 1.74
N LEU A 100 24.73 -9.57 1.13
CA LEU A 100 24.13 -10.72 1.80
C LEU A 100 25.17 -11.81 2.02
N THR A 101 25.31 -12.26 3.26
CA THR A 101 26.37 -13.22 3.68
C THR A 101 26.07 -14.68 3.29
N LEU A 102 25.09 -14.93 2.42
CA LEU A 102 24.70 -16.26 1.98
C LEU A 102 25.42 -16.66 0.67
N THR A 103 25.64 -17.96 0.50
CA THR A 103 26.16 -18.51 -0.76
C THR A 103 25.16 -18.30 -1.89
N ARG A 104 25.63 -17.98 -3.10
CA ARG A 104 24.81 -17.72 -4.29
C ARG A 104 23.75 -16.62 -4.11
N ALA A 105 24.02 -15.68 -3.22
CA ALA A 105 23.13 -14.56 -2.99
C ALA A 105 23.12 -13.58 -4.17
N PRO A 106 21.96 -12.96 -4.48
CA PRO A 106 21.93 -11.83 -5.41
C PRO A 106 22.56 -10.60 -4.78
N ASP A 107 22.90 -9.61 -5.61
CA ASP A 107 23.23 -8.28 -5.13
C ASP A 107 21.96 -7.61 -4.59
N VAL A 108 22.00 -7.23 -3.32
CA VAL A 108 20.88 -6.59 -2.60
C VAL A 108 21.19 -5.14 -2.21
N ALA A 109 22.44 -4.68 -2.43
CA ALA A 109 22.94 -3.41 -1.93
C ALA A 109 22.10 -2.22 -2.41
N LEU A 110 21.75 -2.19 -3.69
CA LEU A 110 20.92 -1.11 -4.25
C LEU A 110 19.53 -1.08 -3.60
N ALA A 111 18.88 -2.23 -3.45
CA ALA A 111 17.56 -2.31 -2.82
C ALA A 111 17.60 -1.84 -1.36
N CYS A 112 18.65 -2.21 -0.61
CA CYS A 112 18.84 -1.77 0.77
C CYS A 112 19.06 -0.26 0.85
N ARG A 113 19.95 0.31 0.02
CA ARG A 113 20.19 1.76 -0.03
C ARG A 113 18.95 2.57 -0.40
N GLN A 114 18.13 2.06 -1.29
CA GLN A 114 16.87 2.72 -1.67
C GLN A 114 15.86 2.81 -0.52
N VAL A 115 15.91 1.88 0.42
CA VAL A 115 14.95 1.81 1.55
C VAL A 115 15.52 2.44 2.83
N TRP A 116 16.80 2.24 3.11
CA TRP A 116 17.42 2.60 4.39
C TRP A 116 18.52 3.66 4.29
N GLY A 117 18.95 4.03 3.08
CA GLY A 117 20.13 4.86 2.90
C GLY A 117 21.45 4.09 3.06
N GLU A 118 22.51 4.78 3.43
CA GLU A 118 23.82 4.14 3.66
C GLU A 118 23.83 3.34 4.98
N PRO A 119 24.63 2.27 5.07
CA PRO A 119 24.71 1.45 6.27
C PRO A 119 25.32 2.21 7.46
N GLU A 120 24.76 1.99 8.65
CA GLU A 120 25.15 2.68 9.87
C GLU A 120 26.08 1.83 10.77
N THR A 121 26.12 0.51 10.55
CA THR A 121 26.88 -0.44 11.36
C THR A 121 27.54 -1.52 10.52
N GLU A 122 28.45 -2.29 11.12
CA GLU A 122 29.16 -3.40 10.47
C GLU A 122 28.20 -4.50 9.97
N PHE A 123 27.07 -4.71 10.69
CA PHE A 123 26.10 -5.74 10.33
C PHE A 123 24.68 -5.22 10.47
N THR A 124 23.87 -5.55 9.49
CA THR A 124 22.41 -5.35 9.51
C THR A 124 21.73 -6.70 9.49
N VAL A 125 20.77 -6.91 10.39
CA VAL A 125 19.93 -8.11 10.40
C VAL A 125 18.52 -7.75 9.98
N VAL A 126 17.97 -8.53 9.06
CA VAL A 126 16.67 -8.29 8.44
C VAL A 126 15.90 -9.59 8.22
N PRO A 127 14.56 -9.60 8.35
CA PRO A 127 13.76 -10.73 7.91
C PRO A 127 13.98 -11.03 6.41
N LEU A 128 14.26 -12.29 6.08
CA LEU A 128 14.50 -12.68 4.68
C LEU A 128 13.29 -12.37 3.78
N LYS A 129 12.07 -12.59 4.28
CA LYS A 129 10.83 -12.25 3.54
C LYS A 129 10.76 -10.78 3.18
N GLN A 130 11.13 -9.89 4.11
CA GLN A 130 11.19 -8.45 3.88
C GLN A 130 12.24 -8.09 2.83
N LEU A 131 13.45 -8.65 2.92
CA LEU A 131 14.52 -8.42 1.94
C LEU A 131 14.10 -8.84 0.53
N LEU A 132 13.41 -9.98 0.39
CA LEU A 132 12.86 -10.43 -0.89
C LEU A 132 11.80 -9.46 -1.43
N GLY A 133 10.98 -8.88 -0.55
CA GLY A 133 10.02 -7.83 -0.91
C GLY A 133 10.72 -6.55 -1.41
N MET A 134 11.81 -6.14 -0.75
CA MET A 134 12.63 -5.00 -1.18
C MET A 134 13.27 -5.22 -2.54
N LEU A 135 13.79 -6.41 -2.80
CA LEU A 135 14.33 -6.79 -4.12
C LEU A 135 13.26 -6.72 -5.22
N GLY A 136 12.07 -7.24 -4.94
CA GLY A 136 10.94 -7.15 -5.87
C GLY A 136 10.55 -5.69 -6.16
N ALA A 137 10.49 -4.86 -5.13
CA ALA A 137 10.17 -3.44 -5.28
C ALA A 137 11.25 -2.66 -6.04
N ALA A 138 12.53 -2.94 -5.79
CA ALA A 138 13.65 -2.34 -6.53
C ALA A 138 13.58 -2.68 -8.03
N GLU A 139 13.18 -3.90 -8.39
CA GLU A 139 12.97 -4.31 -9.78
C GLU A 139 11.79 -3.59 -10.43
N TRP A 140 10.65 -3.43 -9.72
CA TRP A 140 9.54 -2.61 -10.18
C TRP A 140 9.92 -1.13 -10.34
N ARG A 141 10.68 -0.58 -9.37
CA ARG A 141 11.20 0.80 -9.48
C ARG A 141 12.12 0.98 -10.66
N ARG A 142 12.95 0.00 -10.96
CA ARG A 142 13.86 0.03 -12.13
C ARG A 142 13.09 -0.04 -13.45
N LYS A 143 12.15 -0.98 -13.59
CA LYS A 143 11.38 -1.20 -14.83
C LYS A 143 10.31 -0.15 -15.06
N GLY A 144 9.67 0.31 -14.00
CA GLY A 144 8.45 1.09 -14.07
C GLY A 144 7.22 0.27 -14.40
N LEU A 145 6.07 0.85 -14.16
CA LEU A 145 4.74 0.30 -14.42
C LEU A 145 4.00 1.19 -15.40
N ALA A 146 3.51 0.62 -16.51
CA ALA A 146 2.59 1.31 -17.41
C ALA A 146 1.21 1.41 -16.75
N VAL A 147 0.64 2.61 -16.76
CA VAL A 147 -0.71 2.88 -16.23
C VAL A 147 -1.59 3.33 -17.40
N PRO A 148 -2.81 2.77 -17.56
CA PRO A 148 -3.72 3.20 -18.62
C PRO A 148 -3.94 4.72 -18.59
N GLY A 149 -3.86 5.35 -19.77
CA GLY A 149 -4.08 6.78 -19.93
C GLY A 149 -2.91 7.68 -19.49
N LEU A 150 -1.87 7.15 -18.88
CA LEU A 150 -0.67 7.90 -18.53
C LEU A 150 0.39 7.75 -19.63
N THR A 151 0.89 8.86 -20.13
CA THR A 151 2.08 8.87 -21.00
C THR A 151 3.32 8.80 -20.11
N GLY A 152 4.08 7.70 -20.22
CA GLY A 152 5.23 7.40 -19.37
C GLY A 152 4.96 6.28 -18.35
N LEU A 153 5.90 6.06 -17.46
CA LEU A 153 5.87 4.97 -16.50
C LEU A 153 5.85 5.52 -15.05
N ILE A 154 5.20 4.78 -14.18
CA ILE A 154 5.28 4.99 -12.73
C ILE A 154 6.36 4.08 -12.15
N HIS A 155 7.29 4.62 -11.39
CA HIS A 155 8.38 3.92 -10.71
C HIS A 155 8.08 3.88 -9.20
N PRO A 156 7.45 2.81 -8.69
CA PRO A 156 7.01 2.74 -7.30
C PRO A 156 8.20 2.52 -6.37
N HIS A 157 8.19 3.18 -5.20
CA HIS A 157 9.13 2.90 -4.12
C HIS A 157 8.64 1.74 -3.25
N TYR A 158 9.57 1.07 -2.56
CA TYR A 158 9.22 0.07 -1.56
C TYR A 158 8.32 0.66 -0.46
N GLY A 159 7.24 -0.06 -0.13
CA GLY A 159 6.28 0.39 0.88
C GLY A 159 5.25 1.41 0.40
N VAL A 160 5.33 1.88 -0.85
CA VAL A 160 4.32 2.73 -1.48
C VAL A 160 3.37 1.86 -2.30
N TYR A 161 2.07 2.17 -2.24
CA TYR A 161 1.04 1.39 -2.93
C TYR A 161 1.28 1.34 -4.44
N LEU A 162 1.36 0.13 -4.97
CA LEU A 162 1.54 -0.11 -6.40
C LEU A 162 0.19 0.00 -7.13
N PRO A 163 0.01 0.91 -8.12
CA PRO A 163 -1.25 1.11 -8.81
C PRO A 163 -1.52 0.01 -9.85
N THR A 164 -1.62 -1.25 -9.38
CA THR A 164 -1.91 -2.42 -10.24
C THR A 164 -3.39 -2.61 -10.56
N ARG A 165 -4.28 -1.97 -9.80
CA ARG A 165 -5.72 -1.93 -10.10
C ARG A 165 -5.97 -0.85 -11.14
N THR A 166 -6.68 -1.20 -12.21
CA THR A 166 -7.00 -0.28 -13.30
C THR A 166 -8.43 0.27 -13.25
N ASP A 167 -9.30 -0.34 -12.45
CA ASP A 167 -10.70 0.04 -12.33
C ASP A 167 -10.89 1.51 -11.91
N TYR A 168 -10.21 1.96 -10.86
CA TYR A 168 -10.29 3.35 -10.41
C TYR A 168 -9.59 4.33 -11.38
N ILE A 169 -8.57 3.88 -12.11
CA ILE A 169 -7.93 4.67 -13.16
C ILE A 169 -8.90 4.92 -14.32
N GLU A 170 -9.62 3.89 -14.77
CA GLU A 170 -10.63 4.01 -15.85
C GLU A 170 -11.72 5.01 -15.48
N LEU A 171 -12.12 5.10 -14.21
CA LEU A 171 -13.08 6.09 -13.74
C LEU A 171 -12.58 7.53 -13.91
N LEU A 172 -11.30 7.78 -13.64
CA LEU A 172 -10.68 9.09 -13.88
C LEU A 172 -10.56 9.39 -15.37
N LEU A 173 -10.25 8.40 -16.20
CA LEU A 173 -10.16 8.57 -17.63
C LEU A 173 -11.51 8.92 -18.29
N TRP A 174 -12.62 8.60 -17.63
CA TRP A 174 -13.95 8.99 -18.06
C TRP A 174 -14.26 10.48 -17.83
N LEU A 175 -13.54 11.16 -16.93
CA LEU A 175 -13.75 12.59 -16.69
C LEU A 175 -13.58 13.40 -17.97
N PRO A 176 -14.31 14.52 -18.14
CA PRO A 176 -14.03 15.47 -19.22
C PRO A 176 -12.63 16.09 -19.06
N GLU A 177 -12.16 16.76 -20.10
CA GLU A 177 -10.93 17.54 -20.05
C GLU A 177 -11.02 18.62 -18.95
N LEU A 178 -9.96 18.74 -18.15
CA LEU A 178 -9.86 19.72 -17.09
C LEU A 178 -9.33 21.03 -17.68
N LYS A 179 -10.15 22.07 -17.67
CA LYS A 179 -9.84 23.37 -18.32
C LYS A 179 -9.01 24.29 -17.39
N GLY A 180 -7.78 23.88 -17.10
CA GLY A 180 -6.86 24.70 -16.30
C GLY A 180 -7.18 24.75 -14.80
N GLN A 181 -7.92 23.79 -14.27
CA GLN A 181 -8.26 23.70 -12.84
C GLN A 181 -7.01 23.46 -11.98
N ARG A 182 -7.00 24.07 -10.78
CA ARG A 182 -6.04 23.77 -9.72
C ARG A 182 -6.56 22.57 -8.92
N VAL A 183 -5.71 21.58 -8.71
CA VAL A 183 -6.11 20.31 -8.09
C VAL A 183 -5.36 20.09 -6.80
N PHE A 184 -6.06 19.58 -5.78
CA PHE A 184 -5.45 18.94 -4.61
C PHE A 184 -5.60 17.42 -4.74
N ASP A 185 -4.50 16.69 -4.52
CA ASP A 185 -4.47 15.21 -4.48
C ASP A 185 -4.11 14.77 -3.06
N VAL A 186 -5.08 14.25 -2.32
CA VAL A 186 -4.94 13.88 -0.90
C VAL A 186 -4.65 12.39 -0.79
N GLY A 187 -3.49 12.04 -0.21
CA GLY A 187 -3.01 10.66 -0.16
C GLY A 187 -2.47 10.20 -1.51
N THR A 188 -1.55 10.97 -2.09
CA THR A 188 -1.12 10.84 -3.49
C THR A 188 -0.39 9.52 -3.81
N GLY A 189 0.22 8.85 -2.82
CA GLY A 189 0.96 7.62 -3.01
C GLY A 189 2.09 7.76 -4.05
N THR A 190 1.97 7.09 -5.18
CA THR A 190 2.93 7.19 -6.30
C THR A 190 2.78 8.45 -7.16
N GLY A 191 1.77 9.27 -6.93
CA GLY A 191 1.42 10.43 -7.74
C GLY A 191 0.52 10.14 -8.95
N VAL A 192 0.10 8.90 -9.13
CA VAL A 192 -0.59 8.45 -10.36
C VAL A 192 -1.84 9.26 -10.70
N LEU A 193 -2.69 9.59 -9.70
CA LEU A 193 -3.90 10.38 -9.92
C LEU A 193 -3.55 11.80 -10.34
N SER A 194 -2.60 12.43 -9.65
CA SER A 194 -2.07 13.75 -9.97
C SER A 194 -1.61 13.85 -11.41
N PHE A 195 -0.83 12.87 -11.88
CA PHE A 195 -0.24 12.91 -13.22
C PHE A 195 -1.29 12.69 -14.32
N LEU A 196 -2.27 11.81 -14.07
CA LEU A 196 -3.40 11.64 -14.96
C LEU A 196 -4.22 12.93 -15.09
N LEU A 197 -4.48 13.63 -13.98
CA LEU A 197 -5.24 14.89 -13.99
C LEU A 197 -4.46 16.01 -14.68
N LEU A 198 -3.12 16.09 -14.49
CA LEU A 198 -2.27 17.04 -15.24
C LEU A 198 -2.30 16.78 -16.76
N GLN A 199 -2.20 15.52 -17.18
CA GLN A 199 -2.26 15.16 -18.59
C GLN A 199 -3.67 15.38 -19.20
N ARG A 200 -4.70 15.49 -18.35
CA ARG A 200 -6.07 15.84 -18.76
C ARG A 200 -6.37 17.34 -18.66
N GLY A 201 -5.38 18.19 -18.52
CA GLY A 201 -5.51 19.63 -18.62
C GLY A 201 -5.62 20.40 -17.30
N ALA A 202 -5.37 19.78 -16.13
CA ALA A 202 -5.20 20.53 -14.89
C ALA A 202 -4.00 21.49 -15.03
N SER A 203 -4.14 22.71 -14.51
CA SER A 203 -3.06 23.71 -14.57
C SER A 203 -1.94 23.40 -13.58
N SER A 204 -2.32 22.89 -12.41
CA SER A 204 -1.38 22.52 -11.34
C SER A 204 -2.01 21.51 -10.39
N VAL A 205 -1.15 20.68 -9.77
CA VAL A 205 -1.53 19.79 -8.68
C VAL A 205 -0.66 20.08 -7.47
N GLN A 206 -1.30 20.29 -6.32
CA GLN A 206 -0.67 20.22 -5.01
C GLN A 206 -1.10 18.92 -4.35
N ALA A 207 -0.13 18.05 -4.13
CA ALA A 207 -0.36 16.71 -3.59
C ALA A 207 0.16 16.60 -2.15
N THR A 208 -0.49 15.78 -1.36
CA THR A 208 -0.05 15.47 0.00
C THR A 208 -0.06 13.97 0.26
N ASP A 209 0.81 13.54 1.14
CA ASP A 209 0.78 12.22 1.74
C ASP A 209 1.35 12.32 3.17
N CYS A 210 0.89 11.48 4.08
CA CYS A 210 1.43 11.39 5.44
C CYS A 210 2.68 10.49 5.53
N ASP A 211 3.02 9.76 4.46
CA ASP A 211 4.22 8.93 4.38
C ASP A 211 5.31 9.62 3.56
N ALA A 212 6.43 9.96 4.18
CA ALA A 212 7.60 10.55 3.51
C ALA A 212 8.11 9.72 2.32
N ARG A 213 7.94 8.38 2.35
CA ARG A 213 8.29 7.52 1.20
C ARG A 213 7.37 7.76 0.00
N ALA A 214 6.08 7.95 0.24
CA ALA A 214 5.12 8.29 -0.80
C ALA A 214 5.42 9.66 -1.40
N VAL A 215 5.72 10.67 -0.56
CA VAL A 215 6.14 12.00 -1.00
C VAL A 215 7.39 11.93 -1.88
N ALA A 216 8.42 11.18 -1.47
CA ALA A 216 9.64 10.98 -2.25
C ALA A 216 9.37 10.26 -3.57
N CYS A 217 8.50 9.23 -3.55
CA CYS A 217 8.09 8.48 -4.73
C CYS A 217 7.36 9.36 -5.75
N ALA A 218 6.35 10.11 -5.31
CA ALA A 218 5.59 11.01 -6.18
C ALA A 218 6.49 12.10 -6.79
N ARG A 219 7.41 12.65 -6.02
CA ARG A 219 8.38 13.67 -6.50
C ARG A 219 9.29 13.10 -7.58
N GLU A 220 9.87 11.91 -7.36
CA GLU A 220 10.71 11.25 -8.36
C GLU A 220 9.93 10.93 -9.65
N ASN A 221 8.70 10.43 -9.53
CA ASN A 221 7.85 10.16 -10.68
C ASN A 221 7.50 11.43 -11.46
N ALA A 222 7.22 12.55 -10.77
CA ALA A 222 6.98 13.83 -11.42
C ALA A 222 8.20 14.33 -12.22
N GLU A 223 9.39 14.13 -11.69
CA GLU A 223 10.65 14.47 -12.39
C GLU A 223 10.82 13.62 -13.64
N ARG A 224 10.64 12.30 -13.55
CA ARG A 224 10.74 11.36 -14.67
C ARG A 224 9.73 11.65 -15.78
N LEU A 225 8.53 12.09 -15.42
CA LEU A 225 7.46 12.45 -16.36
C LEU A 225 7.56 13.89 -16.89
N GLY A 226 8.54 14.69 -16.42
CA GLY A 226 8.70 16.09 -16.83
C GLY A 226 7.61 17.03 -16.28
N LEU A 227 6.90 16.63 -15.21
CA LEU A 227 5.75 17.35 -14.65
C LEU A 227 6.10 18.24 -13.46
N ARG A 228 7.39 18.39 -13.11
CA ARG A 228 7.87 19.11 -11.93
C ARG A 228 7.38 20.57 -11.81
N LYS A 229 7.10 21.24 -12.93
CA LYS A 229 6.65 22.65 -12.91
C LYS A 229 5.19 22.81 -12.49
N SER A 230 4.36 21.82 -12.75
CA SER A 230 2.92 21.82 -12.48
C SER A 230 2.52 20.89 -11.33
N PHE A 231 3.49 20.18 -10.73
CA PHE A 231 3.27 19.26 -9.62
C PHE A 231 4.11 19.64 -8.41
N GLN A 232 3.46 19.81 -7.26
CA GLN A 232 4.10 19.99 -5.97
C GLN A 232 3.60 18.92 -5.01
N VAL A 233 4.47 18.37 -4.18
CA VAL A 233 4.11 17.37 -3.19
C VAL A 233 4.80 17.66 -1.86
N GLY A 234 4.04 17.55 -0.76
CA GLY A 234 4.51 17.74 0.60
C GLY A 234 3.98 16.69 1.56
N GLU A 235 4.70 16.51 2.67
CA GLU A 235 4.23 15.69 3.78
C GLU A 235 3.20 16.50 4.57
N ALA A 236 1.96 16.00 4.63
CA ALA A 236 0.87 16.60 5.39
C ALA A 236 -0.19 15.55 5.76
N ASP A 237 -0.91 15.86 6.82
CA ASP A 237 -1.99 15.01 7.30
C ASP A 237 -3.32 15.44 6.69
N LEU A 238 -3.53 15.21 5.43
CA LEU A 238 -4.67 15.45 4.55
C LEU A 238 -4.42 16.59 3.52
N PHE A 239 -5.01 17.78 3.73
CA PHE A 239 -5.08 18.80 2.69
C PHE A 239 -3.82 19.69 2.64
N PRO A 240 -3.41 20.12 1.43
CA PRO A 240 -2.49 21.26 1.29
C PRO A 240 -3.13 22.55 1.82
N GLU A 241 -2.31 23.58 2.00
CA GLU A 241 -2.82 24.93 2.33
C GLU A 241 -3.55 25.57 1.14
N GLY A 242 -4.60 26.34 1.44
CA GLY A 242 -5.36 27.10 0.45
C GLY A 242 -6.61 26.36 -0.02
N LYS A 243 -7.02 26.63 -1.27
CA LYS A 243 -8.22 26.09 -1.88
C LYS A 243 -7.95 25.66 -3.31
N ALA A 244 -8.64 24.60 -3.74
CA ALA A 244 -8.56 24.06 -5.10
C ALA A 244 -9.92 24.06 -5.81
N ASP A 245 -9.88 24.06 -7.13
CA ASP A 245 -11.07 23.94 -7.97
C ASP A 245 -11.55 22.48 -8.02
N LEU A 246 -10.62 21.54 -7.82
CA LEU A 246 -10.88 20.11 -7.75
C LEU A 246 -10.03 19.49 -6.62
N VAL A 247 -10.64 18.67 -5.78
CA VAL A 247 -9.94 17.91 -4.75
C VAL A 247 -10.17 16.42 -5.00
N VAL A 248 -9.14 15.63 -5.20
CA VAL A 248 -9.25 14.18 -5.39
C VAL A 248 -8.67 13.43 -4.20
N CYS A 249 -9.33 12.33 -3.83
CA CYS A 249 -8.85 11.39 -2.83
C CYS A 249 -9.24 9.97 -3.19
N ASN A 250 -8.27 9.05 -3.12
CA ASN A 250 -8.49 7.62 -3.11
C ASN A 250 -8.03 7.06 -1.75
N PRO A 251 -8.85 7.17 -0.70
CA PRO A 251 -8.48 6.76 0.64
C PRO A 251 -8.37 5.24 0.75
N PRO A 252 -7.78 4.71 1.83
CA PRO A 252 -7.90 3.29 2.15
C PRO A 252 -9.37 2.89 2.31
N TRP A 253 -9.75 1.71 1.77
CA TRP A 253 -11.17 1.36 1.64
C TRP A 253 -11.73 0.53 2.79
N ILE A 254 -10.86 -0.15 3.56
CA ILE A 254 -11.27 -1.12 4.59
C ILE A 254 -11.17 -0.51 5.98
N PRO A 255 -12.28 -0.42 6.75
CA PRO A 255 -12.33 0.25 8.06
C PRO A 255 -11.80 -0.64 9.21
N GLU A 256 -10.59 -1.16 9.04
CA GLU A 256 -9.89 -2.00 10.02
C GLU A 256 -8.51 -1.42 10.31
N PRO A 257 -7.91 -1.68 11.48
CA PRO A 257 -6.59 -1.15 11.80
C PRO A 257 -5.51 -1.74 10.88
N PRO A 258 -4.60 -0.92 10.32
CA PRO A 258 -3.43 -1.43 9.62
C PRO A 258 -2.51 -2.18 10.59
N LYS A 259 -1.85 -3.25 10.14
CA LYS A 259 -0.92 -4.06 10.94
C LYS A 259 0.54 -3.77 10.65
N ASN A 260 0.82 -3.14 9.53
CA ASN A 260 2.15 -2.74 9.10
C ASN A 260 2.05 -1.50 8.21
N ARG A 261 3.20 -0.97 7.77
CA ARG A 261 3.24 0.26 6.97
C ARG A 261 2.51 0.12 5.64
N VAL A 262 2.67 -1.01 4.94
CA VAL A 262 2.05 -1.25 3.62
C VAL A 262 0.53 -1.35 3.74
N ASP A 263 0.04 -1.85 4.86
CA ASP A 263 -1.40 -1.96 5.14
C ASP A 263 -2.10 -0.60 5.19
N ARG A 264 -1.40 0.49 5.54
CA ARG A 264 -1.98 1.84 5.64
C ARG A 264 -2.60 2.34 4.34
N ALA A 265 -2.15 1.83 3.21
CA ALA A 265 -2.74 2.16 1.91
C ALA A 265 -4.08 1.46 1.62
N VAL A 266 -4.46 0.45 2.43
CA VAL A 266 -5.66 -0.37 2.25
C VAL A 266 -6.61 -0.27 3.43
N PHE A 267 -6.07 -0.10 4.64
CA PHE A 267 -6.79 -0.14 5.90
C PHE A 267 -6.77 1.23 6.59
N ASP A 268 -7.96 1.69 6.95
CA ASP A 268 -8.22 2.95 7.65
C ASP A 268 -9.11 2.66 8.86
N GLN A 269 -8.51 2.54 10.02
CA GLN A 269 -9.23 2.19 11.25
C GLN A 269 -10.47 3.06 11.44
N ASP A 270 -11.64 2.41 11.57
CA ASP A 270 -12.93 3.06 11.76
C ASP A 270 -13.27 4.13 10.70
N SER A 271 -12.65 4.03 9.50
CA SER A 271 -12.77 5.05 8.43
C SER A 271 -12.39 6.47 8.86
N GLN A 272 -11.38 6.61 9.72
CA GLN A 272 -11.02 7.92 10.29
C GLN A 272 -10.48 8.89 9.24
N LEU A 273 -9.60 8.42 8.34
CA LEU A 273 -9.10 9.25 7.26
C LEU A 273 -10.23 9.69 6.33
N LEU A 274 -11.10 8.76 5.94
CA LEU A 274 -12.26 9.06 5.09
C LEU A 274 -13.19 10.09 5.76
N LYS A 275 -13.51 9.93 7.05
CA LYS A 275 -14.34 10.89 7.80
C LYS A 275 -13.72 12.29 7.82
N ARG A 276 -12.44 12.39 8.18
CA ARG A 276 -11.69 13.65 8.24
C ARG A 276 -11.56 14.32 6.87
N PHE A 277 -11.37 13.50 5.81
CA PHE A 277 -11.39 14.01 4.44
C PHE A 277 -12.75 14.66 4.12
N LEU A 278 -13.86 13.96 4.38
CA LEU A 278 -15.21 14.50 4.11
C LEU A 278 -15.51 15.76 4.94
N GLU A 279 -15.10 15.78 6.20
CA GLU A 279 -15.27 16.95 7.10
C GLU A 279 -14.47 18.17 6.61
N GLY A 280 -13.24 17.97 6.11
CA GLY A 280 -12.38 19.05 5.64
C GLY A 280 -12.63 19.48 4.19
N LEU A 281 -13.29 18.65 3.39
CA LEU A 281 -13.46 18.89 1.96
C LEU A 281 -14.16 20.25 1.64
N PRO A 282 -15.25 20.66 2.32
CA PRO A 282 -15.89 21.95 2.02
C PRO A 282 -14.95 23.15 2.19
N ALA A 283 -14.06 23.10 3.19
CA ALA A 283 -13.11 24.18 3.46
C ALA A 283 -11.95 24.22 2.45
N ALA A 284 -11.57 23.07 1.89
CA ALA A 284 -10.50 22.94 0.90
C ALA A 284 -10.94 23.31 -0.54
N LEU A 285 -12.26 23.39 -0.80
CA LEU A 285 -12.80 23.76 -2.11
C LEU A 285 -12.86 25.27 -2.32
N ALA A 286 -12.45 25.71 -3.50
CA ALA A 286 -12.76 27.05 -3.99
C ALA A 286 -14.28 27.21 -4.24
N PRO A 287 -14.80 28.44 -4.35
CA PRO A 287 -16.20 28.64 -4.73
C PRO A 287 -16.53 27.92 -6.04
N GLY A 288 -17.56 27.05 -6.01
CA GLY A 288 -17.94 26.22 -7.16
C GLY A 288 -17.03 25.00 -7.42
N GLY A 289 -16.04 24.75 -6.55
CA GLY A 289 -15.15 23.62 -6.66
C GLY A 289 -15.83 22.27 -6.34
N GLU A 290 -15.21 21.18 -6.76
CA GLU A 290 -15.73 19.81 -6.66
C GLU A 290 -14.74 18.88 -5.98
N GLY A 291 -15.27 17.92 -5.20
CA GLY A 291 -14.50 16.84 -4.61
C GLY A 291 -14.69 15.53 -5.38
N LEU A 292 -13.62 14.83 -5.70
CA LEU A 292 -13.64 13.51 -6.31
C LEU A 292 -13.21 12.46 -5.28
N LEU A 293 -14.13 11.64 -4.85
CA LEU A 293 -13.86 10.53 -3.92
C LEU A 293 -13.94 9.20 -4.67
N ILE A 294 -12.86 8.42 -4.60
CA ILE A 294 -12.82 7.04 -5.13
C ILE A 294 -12.99 6.07 -3.98
N LEU A 295 -14.00 5.21 -4.04
CA LEU A 295 -14.26 4.24 -2.98
C LEU A 295 -14.85 2.95 -3.54
N SER A 296 -14.44 1.80 -2.96
CA SER A 296 -15.05 0.50 -3.22
C SER A 296 -16.13 0.19 -2.18
N ASP A 297 -17.16 -0.53 -2.61
CA ASP A 297 -18.20 -1.08 -1.74
C ASP A 297 -17.76 -2.37 -1.01
N LEU A 298 -16.52 -2.81 -1.19
CA LEU A 298 -16.00 -4.04 -0.60
C LEU A 298 -16.20 -4.10 0.93
N ALA A 299 -16.02 -2.98 1.63
CA ALA A 299 -16.26 -2.92 3.08
C ALA A 299 -17.72 -3.23 3.46
N VAL A 300 -18.67 -2.81 2.63
CA VAL A 300 -20.09 -3.13 2.81
C VAL A 300 -20.35 -4.61 2.51
N LEU A 301 -19.81 -5.12 1.41
CA LEU A 301 -19.94 -6.53 1.01
C LEU A 301 -19.33 -7.50 2.03
N LEU A 302 -18.30 -7.07 2.73
CA LEU A 302 -17.65 -7.81 3.82
C LEU A 302 -18.40 -7.69 5.16
N GLY A 303 -19.41 -6.81 5.27
CA GLY A 303 -20.11 -6.53 6.52
C GLY A 303 -19.30 -5.70 7.53
N LEU A 304 -18.27 -4.99 7.06
CA LEU A 304 -17.42 -4.10 7.88
C LEU A 304 -17.94 -2.67 7.95
N ARG A 305 -18.83 -2.29 7.03
CA ARG A 305 -19.48 -0.97 6.96
C ARG A 305 -20.96 -1.15 6.71
N PRO A 306 -21.86 -0.48 7.44
CA PRO A 306 -23.30 -0.54 7.16
C PRO A 306 -23.64 0.00 5.76
N GLN A 307 -24.67 -0.57 5.15
CA GLN A 307 -25.24 0.00 3.92
C GLN A 307 -25.81 1.39 4.23
N GLY A 308 -25.60 2.35 3.33
CA GLY A 308 -26.06 3.73 3.51
C GLY A 308 -25.13 4.60 4.38
N TRP A 309 -24.17 4.03 5.12
CA TRP A 309 -23.27 4.77 5.97
C TRP A 309 -22.54 5.91 5.22
N LEU A 310 -22.09 5.69 4.02
CA LEU A 310 -21.37 6.70 3.23
C LEU A 310 -22.28 7.91 2.92
N GLN A 311 -23.53 7.66 2.59
CA GLN A 311 -24.51 8.70 2.31
C GLN A 311 -24.82 9.55 3.56
N GLU A 312 -24.91 8.88 4.73
CA GLU A 312 -25.04 9.56 6.01
C GLU A 312 -23.85 10.49 6.30
N GLN A 313 -22.61 10.01 5.98
CA GLN A 313 -21.41 10.86 6.15
C GLN A 313 -21.44 12.06 5.21
N PHE A 314 -21.85 11.92 3.96
CA PHE A 314 -22.01 13.06 3.05
C PHE A 314 -22.96 14.10 3.61
N THR A 315 -24.14 13.67 4.04
CA THR A 315 -25.14 14.56 4.64
C THR A 315 -24.61 15.26 5.89
N ARG A 316 -23.95 14.51 6.79
CA ARG A 316 -23.36 15.05 8.03
C ARG A 316 -22.31 16.13 7.77
N CYS A 317 -21.53 15.96 6.68
CA CYS A 317 -20.48 16.91 6.31
C CYS A 317 -20.98 18.06 5.41
N GLY A 318 -22.29 18.19 5.18
CA GLY A 318 -22.85 19.22 4.31
C GLY A 318 -22.46 19.04 2.85
N LEU A 319 -22.30 17.79 2.42
CA LEU A 319 -21.95 17.42 1.04
C LEU A 319 -23.12 16.76 0.33
N THR A 320 -23.22 16.99 -0.96
CA THR A 320 -24.16 16.31 -1.85
C THR A 320 -23.42 15.67 -3.02
N VAL A 321 -23.94 14.54 -3.50
CA VAL A 321 -23.44 13.87 -4.68
C VAL A 321 -24.01 14.56 -5.94
N LYS A 322 -23.17 15.28 -6.66
CA LYS A 322 -23.55 15.92 -7.94
C LYS A 322 -23.73 14.86 -9.03
N TRP A 323 -22.83 13.89 -9.10
CA TRP A 323 -22.92 12.71 -9.94
C TRP A 323 -22.01 11.59 -9.37
N SER A 324 -22.23 10.37 -9.84
CA SER A 324 -21.33 9.26 -9.56
C SER A 324 -21.18 8.35 -10.77
N LYS A 325 -20.02 7.68 -10.86
CA LYS A 325 -19.71 6.70 -11.90
C LYS A 325 -19.11 5.47 -11.26
N SER A 326 -19.62 4.29 -11.62
CA SER A 326 -19.17 3.03 -11.06
C SER A 326 -18.63 2.08 -12.11
N THR A 327 -17.71 1.21 -11.72
CA THR A 327 -17.20 0.10 -12.53
C THR A 327 -17.02 -1.13 -11.67
N ALA A 328 -17.23 -2.32 -12.24
CA ALA A 328 -16.96 -3.58 -11.55
C ALA A 328 -15.47 -3.79 -11.34
N ALA A 329 -15.09 -4.43 -10.25
CA ALA A 329 -13.70 -4.79 -9.99
C ALA A 329 -13.18 -5.77 -11.05
N ARG A 330 -11.99 -5.50 -11.62
CA ARG A 330 -11.38 -6.30 -12.70
C ARG A 330 -10.05 -6.94 -12.32
N HIS A 331 -9.65 -6.83 -11.06
CA HIS A 331 -8.39 -7.42 -10.59
C HIS A 331 -8.46 -8.96 -10.53
N SER A 332 -7.29 -9.62 -10.59
CA SER A 332 -7.18 -11.08 -10.65
C SER A 332 -7.93 -11.81 -9.52
N LYS A 333 -7.88 -11.28 -8.30
CA LYS A 333 -8.57 -11.87 -7.13
C LYS A 333 -10.11 -11.84 -7.23
N ALA A 334 -10.69 -10.91 -8.00
CA ALA A 334 -12.14 -10.91 -8.23
C ALA A 334 -12.58 -12.09 -9.12
N LYS A 335 -11.66 -12.63 -9.92
CA LYS A 335 -11.88 -13.78 -10.80
C LYS A 335 -11.44 -15.12 -10.19
N ASP A 336 -10.68 -15.10 -9.10
CA ASP A 336 -10.12 -16.28 -8.46
C ASP A 336 -11.15 -16.92 -7.54
N THR A 337 -11.77 -18.01 -7.99
CA THR A 337 -12.76 -18.77 -7.24
C THR A 337 -12.18 -19.49 -6.01
N SER A 338 -10.87 -19.63 -5.93
CA SER A 338 -10.16 -20.19 -4.76
C SER A 338 -9.88 -19.16 -3.67
N ASP A 339 -10.08 -17.87 -3.94
CA ASP A 339 -9.92 -16.80 -2.98
C ASP A 339 -11.01 -16.91 -1.89
N PRO A 340 -10.67 -16.98 -0.59
CA PRO A 340 -11.67 -17.03 0.49
C PRO A 340 -12.69 -15.88 0.47
N LEU A 341 -12.34 -14.75 -0.15
CA LEU A 341 -13.17 -13.56 -0.28
C LEU A 341 -13.84 -13.42 -1.67
N HIS A 342 -13.76 -14.46 -2.50
CA HIS A 342 -14.29 -14.42 -3.88
C HIS A 342 -15.72 -13.92 -3.97
N MET A 343 -16.61 -14.39 -3.07
CA MET A 343 -18.02 -13.97 -3.07
C MET A 343 -18.22 -12.46 -2.92
N ALA A 344 -17.38 -11.80 -2.12
CA ALA A 344 -17.43 -10.34 -1.98
C ALA A 344 -16.69 -9.66 -3.15
N ARG A 345 -15.48 -10.11 -3.47
CA ARG A 345 -14.64 -9.49 -4.52
C ARG A 345 -15.20 -9.60 -5.93
N SER A 346 -15.93 -10.67 -6.25
CA SER A 346 -16.59 -10.83 -7.56
C SER A 346 -17.77 -9.89 -7.78
N ARG A 347 -18.33 -9.34 -6.70
CA ARG A 347 -19.44 -8.37 -6.71
C ARG A 347 -18.96 -6.95 -6.46
N GLU A 348 -17.67 -6.77 -6.13
CA GLU A 348 -17.09 -5.49 -5.77
C GLU A 348 -17.26 -4.46 -6.88
N THR A 349 -17.72 -3.28 -6.51
CA THR A 349 -17.87 -2.12 -7.38
C THR A 349 -17.04 -0.97 -6.83
N THR A 350 -16.21 -0.37 -7.70
CA THR A 350 -15.49 0.86 -7.39
C THR A 350 -16.27 2.04 -7.96
N THR A 351 -16.49 3.06 -7.15
CA THR A 351 -17.27 4.25 -7.53
C THR A 351 -16.45 5.51 -7.36
N LEU A 352 -16.49 6.37 -8.36
CA LEU A 352 -16.05 7.76 -8.32
C LEU A 352 -17.26 8.63 -8.01
N TYR A 353 -17.23 9.30 -6.88
CA TYR A 353 -18.24 10.28 -6.45
C TYR A 353 -17.75 11.68 -6.74
N CYS A 354 -18.55 12.51 -7.36
CA CYS A 354 -18.36 13.96 -7.42
C CYS A 354 -19.21 14.60 -6.33
N LEU A 355 -18.54 15.24 -5.39
CA LEU A 355 -19.13 15.85 -4.21
C LEU A 355 -19.07 17.38 -4.31
N THR A 356 -20.14 18.04 -3.93
CA THR A 356 -20.18 19.50 -3.80
C THR A 356 -20.75 19.87 -2.43
N PRO A 357 -20.30 20.99 -1.83
CA PRO A 357 -20.98 21.53 -0.66
C PRO A 357 -22.45 21.80 -0.97
N VAL A 358 -23.33 21.52 0.00
CA VAL A 358 -24.74 21.94 -0.09
C VAL A 358 -24.77 23.46 -0.09
N ALA A 359 -25.51 24.04 -1.03
CA ALA A 359 -25.71 25.49 -1.04
C ALA A 359 -26.35 25.94 0.28
N ALA A 360 -25.73 26.95 0.91
CA ALA A 360 -26.22 27.53 2.15
C ALA A 360 -27.57 28.26 1.95
#